data_fc14419929733e007f145c2640298897
#
_entry.id   fc14419929733e007f145c2640298897
#
_cell.length_a   1.000
_cell.length_b   1.000
_cell.length_c   1.000
_cell.angle_alpha   90.00
_cell.angle_beta   90.00
_cell.angle_gamma   90.00
#
_symmetry.space_group_name_H-M   'P 1'
#
loop_
_entity.id
_entity.type
_entity.pdbx_description
1 polymer ?
#
loop_
_entity_poly.entity_id
_entity_poly.type
_entity_poly.pdbx_seq_one_letter_code
_entity_poly.pdbx_strand_id
1 'polypeptide(L)'
;MASLKEIKTRIASVQSTRKITSAMKMVASSKLHHAQNAIESMLPYAAMLEHILKAFLVSTPDTDTPFDEQRPVKRVALLVFSSNSSLCGGFNANVIKLMQQTIDEYRAQGLTDKDIVIYPVGRKVFETSKKRGYTCVYPYPQLADKPNSEECRNLAKELSQKWLDGEFDKVEIIYHHFKSAGSQILQRKNFLPIDLEEELNADSTRDLSSNIATKAAQEYLKRKGQSGTQKSNNEAVVPLNDNFIIEPDLRTVLTALVPKLLHHMVYTALLDSNASEHAARMVAMQTATDNADDLLRGLNLQYNKSRQAAITSELLDIVGGTVNN
;
A
#
# COMPACT_ATOMS: atom_id res chain seq x y z
N MET A 1 11.60 -13.69 42.19
CA MET A 1 12.27 -14.02 40.90
C MET A 1 11.36 -14.93 40.10
N ALA A 2 11.28 -14.80 38.77
CA ALA A 2 10.48 -15.70 37.93
C ALA A 2 11.03 -17.13 38.06
N SER A 3 10.12 -18.10 38.18
CA SER A 3 10.52 -19.52 38.33
C SER A 3 11.16 -20.03 37.02
N LEU A 4 12.09 -20.99 37.14
CA LEU A 4 12.70 -21.66 35.97
C LEU A 4 11.68 -22.18 34.98
N LYS A 5 10.54 -22.70 35.46
CA LYS A 5 9.43 -23.19 34.66
C LYS A 5 8.77 -22.06 33.86
N GLU A 6 8.59 -20.89 34.47
CA GLU A 6 8.00 -19.73 33.84
C GLU A 6 8.90 -19.18 32.73
N ILE A 7 10.23 -19.06 33.00
CA ILE A 7 11.19 -18.63 31.98
C ILE A 7 11.22 -19.58 30.80
N LYS A 8 11.19 -20.90 31.04
CA LYS A 8 11.14 -21.93 29.99
C LYS A 8 9.87 -21.82 29.12
N THR A 9 8.71 -21.60 29.76
CA THR A 9 7.45 -21.40 29.04
C THR A 9 7.50 -20.14 28.17
N ARG A 10 8.09 -19.05 28.69
CA ARG A 10 8.26 -17.79 27.95
C ARG A 10 9.20 -17.97 26.75
N ILE A 11 10.31 -18.71 26.90
CA ILE A 11 11.21 -19.04 25.78
C ILE A 11 10.43 -19.79 24.68
N ALA A 12 9.66 -20.81 25.05
CA ALA A 12 8.87 -21.59 24.07
C ALA A 12 7.83 -20.72 23.31
N SER A 13 7.15 -19.81 24.03
CA SER A 13 6.19 -18.87 23.44
C SER A 13 6.88 -17.92 22.46
N VAL A 14 8.00 -17.29 22.84
CA VAL A 14 8.74 -16.36 21.96
C VAL A 14 9.32 -17.09 20.75
N GLN A 15 9.80 -18.34 20.92
CA GLN A 15 10.25 -19.19 19.81
C GLN A 15 9.13 -19.45 18.79
N SER A 16 7.91 -19.74 19.28
CA SER A 16 6.75 -19.95 18.41
C SER A 16 6.39 -18.67 17.67
N THR A 17 6.35 -17.54 18.35
CA THR A 17 6.09 -16.23 17.74
C THR A 17 7.12 -15.91 16.65
N ARG A 18 8.41 -16.11 16.92
CA ARG A 18 9.49 -15.94 15.94
C ARG A 18 9.28 -16.77 14.67
N LYS A 19 8.91 -18.04 14.82
CA LYS A 19 8.62 -18.93 13.68
C LYS A 19 7.46 -18.41 12.84
N ILE A 20 6.39 -17.93 13.50
CA ILE A 20 5.21 -17.39 12.84
C ILE A 20 5.57 -16.09 12.08
N THR A 21 6.26 -15.15 12.72
CA THR A 21 6.64 -13.87 12.08
C THR A 21 7.58 -14.09 10.91
N SER A 22 8.53 -15.02 11.02
CA SER A 22 9.41 -15.41 9.91
C SER A 22 8.65 -16.02 8.74
N ALA A 23 7.66 -16.88 8.98
CA ALA A 23 6.80 -17.42 7.92
C ALA A 23 5.95 -16.33 7.26
N MET A 24 5.35 -15.43 8.07
CA MET A 24 4.56 -14.31 7.55
C MET A 24 5.40 -13.35 6.71
N LYS A 25 6.66 -13.11 7.07
CA LYS A 25 7.62 -12.35 6.26
C LYS A 25 7.81 -12.98 4.88
N MET A 26 8.02 -14.30 4.81
CA MET A 26 8.21 -15.01 3.53
C MET A 26 6.97 -14.91 2.64
N VAL A 27 5.78 -15.07 3.20
CA VAL A 27 4.51 -14.93 2.47
C VAL A 27 4.33 -13.49 1.97
N ALA A 28 4.60 -12.50 2.81
CA ALA A 28 4.51 -11.08 2.42
C ALA A 28 5.50 -10.73 1.30
N SER A 29 6.73 -11.26 1.36
CA SER A 29 7.73 -11.08 0.30
C SER A 29 7.29 -11.69 -1.04
N SER A 30 6.71 -12.89 -1.03
CA SER A 30 6.18 -13.52 -2.24
C SER A 30 5.04 -12.69 -2.85
N LYS A 31 4.10 -12.22 -2.01
CA LYS A 31 3.00 -11.37 -2.45
C LYS A 31 3.48 -10.01 -2.98
N LEU A 32 4.50 -9.41 -2.35
CA LEU A 32 5.14 -8.19 -2.84
C LEU A 32 5.71 -8.39 -4.25
N HIS A 33 6.41 -9.50 -4.47
CA HIS A 33 6.95 -9.80 -5.79
C HIS A 33 5.86 -9.91 -6.86
N HIS A 34 4.75 -10.58 -6.55
CA HIS A 34 3.60 -10.64 -7.47
C HIS A 34 3.00 -9.26 -7.74
N ALA A 35 2.88 -8.41 -6.72
CA ALA A 35 2.38 -7.05 -6.89
C ALA A 35 3.33 -6.19 -7.74
N GLN A 36 4.65 -6.32 -7.55
CA GLN A 36 5.66 -5.64 -8.36
C GLN A 36 5.59 -6.07 -9.83
N ASN A 37 5.45 -7.36 -10.12
CA ASN A 37 5.28 -7.87 -11.48
C ASN A 37 3.99 -7.34 -12.14
N ALA A 38 2.91 -7.20 -11.37
CA ALA A 38 1.66 -6.61 -11.87
C ALA A 38 1.84 -5.12 -12.23
N ILE A 39 2.55 -4.35 -11.39
CA ILE A 39 2.90 -2.95 -11.69
C ILE A 39 3.77 -2.89 -12.96
N GLU A 40 4.82 -3.70 -13.05
CA GLU A 40 5.73 -3.75 -14.20
C GLU A 40 4.99 -4.05 -15.50
N SER A 41 4.04 -4.97 -15.46
CA SER A 41 3.22 -5.33 -16.64
C SER A 41 2.29 -4.20 -17.10
N MET A 42 1.91 -3.30 -16.19
CA MET A 42 1.01 -2.18 -16.48
C MET A 42 1.78 -0.95 -17.00
N LEU A 43 3.04 -0.76 -16.64
CA LEU A 43 3.83 0.44 -16.99
C LEU A 43 3.85 0.78 -18.49
N PRO A 44 4.00 -0.17 -19.44
CA PRO A 44 4.00 0.16 -20.87
C PRO A 44 2.68 0.78 -21.33
N TYR A 45 1.55 0.29 -20.81
CA TYR A 45 0.23 0.85 -21.12
C TYR A 45 0.08 2.26 -20.54
N ALA A 46 0.52 2.46 -19.30
CA ALA A 46 0.53 3.75 -18.63
C ALA A 46 1.31 4.78 -19.42
N ALA A 47 2.56 4.45 -19.78
CA ALA A 47 3.45 5.33 -20.53
C ALA A 47 2.87 5.70 -21.90
N MET A 48 2.24 4.75 -22.60
CA MET A 48 1.63 5.03 -23.90
C MET A 48 0.39 5.95 -23.76
N LEU A 49 -0.46 5.70 -22.76
CA LEU A 49 -1.64 6.54 -22.50
C LEU A 49 -1.24 7.96 -22.15
N GLU A 50 -0.25 8.12 -21.27
CA GLU A 50 0.33 9.40 -20.87
C GLU A 50 0.91 10.14 -22.08
N HIS A 51 1.68 9.43 -22.92
CA HIS A 51 2.29 10.03 -24.13
C HIS A 51 1.22 10.57 -25.10
N ILE A 52 0.18 9.78 -25.37
CA ILE A 52 -0.93 10.20 -26.24
C ILE A 52 -1.64 11.43 -25.67
N LEU A 53 -1.95 11.43 -24.36
CA LEU A 53 -2.63 12.56 -23.72
C LEU A 53 -1.76 13.82 -23.72
N LYS A 54 -0.44 13.72 -23.43
CA LYS A 54 0.48 14.85 -23.52
C LYS A 54 0.54 15.45 -24.92
N ALA A 55 0.62 14.61 -25.96
CA ALA A 55 0.63 15.07 -27.34
C ALA A 55 -0.66 15.83 -27.71
N PHE A 56 -1.81 15.39 -27.20
CA PHE A 56 -3.08 16.05 -27.43
C PHE A 56 -3.23 17.39 -26.69
N LEU A 57 -2.77 17.47 -25.44
CA LEU A 57 -2.79 18.72 -24.67
C LEU A 57 -1.91 19.81 -25.28
N VAL A 58 -0.73 19.42 -25.80
CA VAL A 58 0.14 20.36 -26.51
C VAL A 58 -0.50 20.90 -27.79
N SER A 59 -1.30 20.06 -28.48
CA SER A 59 -1.94 20.45 -29.75
C SER A 59 -3.18 21.34 -29.55
N THR A 60 -3.88 21.25 -28.41
CA THR A 60 -5.12 21.98 -28.13
C THR A 60 -5.27 22.24 -26.63
N PRO A 61 -4.74 23.37 -26.14
CA PRO A 61 -4.80 23.69 -24.72
C PRO A 61 -6.20 24.00 -24.16
N ASP A 62 -7.16 24.34 -25.03
CA ASP A 62 -8.55 24.74 -24.66
C ASP A 62 -9.58 23.62 -24.87
N THR A 63 -9.22 22.36 -24.68
CA THR A 63 -10.18 21.27 -24.88
C THR A 63 -10.89 20.93 -23.58
N ASP A 64 -12.01 21.58 -23.30
CA ASP A 64 -12.89 21.27 -22.18
C ASP A 64 -13.44 19.85 -22.30
N THR A 65 -13.25 19.04 -21.26
CA THR A 65 -13.90 17.73 -21.13
C THR A 65 -14.99 17.81 -20.04
N PRO A 66 -15.99 16.95 -20.04
CA PRO A 66 -17.00 16.94 -18.96
C PRO A 66 -16.42 16.62 -17.59
N PHE A 67 -15.14 16.20 -17.50
CA PHE A 67 -14.49 15.74 -16.29
C PHE A 67 -13.53 16.77 -15.65
N ASP A 68 -13.30 17.92 -16.26
CA ASP A 68 -12.43 19.00 -15.75
C ASP A 68 -13.20 20.20 -15.19
N GLU A 69 -14.56 20.18 -15.31
CA GLU A 69 -15.41 21.27 -14.83
C GLU A 69 -15.26 21.50 -13.33
N GLN A 70 -14.77 22.68 -12.94
CA GLN A 70 -14.66 23.06 -11.55
C GLN A 70 -16.01 23.55 -11.01
N ARG A 71 -16.49 22.89 -9.95
CA ARG A 71 -17.77 23.20 -9.29
C ARG A 71 -17.55 23.63 -7.83
N PRO A 72 -18.44 24.45 -7.24
CA PRO A 72 -18.43 24.70 -5.81
C PRO A 72 -18.61 23.38 -5.05
N VAL A 73 -17.67 23.04 -4.17
CA VAL A 73 -17.63 21.77 -3.47
C VAL A 73 -18.71 21.73 -2.39
N LYS A 74 -19.76 20.95 -2.62
CA LYS A 74 -20.86 20.68 -1.67
C LYS A 74 -20.89 19.22 -1.22
N ARG A 75 -20.51 18.28 -2.09
CA ARG A 75 -20.46 16.84 -1.81
C ARG A 75 -19.18 16.22 -2.31
N VAL A 76 -18.54 15.43 -1.46
CA VAL A 76 -17.22 14.84 -1.71
C VAL A 76 -17.27 13.32 -1.59
N ALA A 77 -16.66 12.61 -2.54
CA ALA A 77 -16.38 11.18 -2.41
C ALA A 77 -14.89 10.96 -2.12
N LEU A 78 -14.58 10.13 -1.14
CA LEU A 78 -13.22 9.73 -0.78
C LEU A 78 -13.03 8.25 -1.07
N LEU A 79 -12.26 7.93 -2.11
CA LEU A 79 -11.83 6.56 -2.41
C LEU A 79 -10.58 6.24 -1.60
N VAL A 80 -10.67 5.35 -0.62
CA VAL A 80 -9.61 5.11 0.37
C VAL A 80 -9.17 3.66 0.34
N PHE A 81 -7.89 3.45 0.05
CA PHE A 81 -7.28 2.12 -0.03
C PHE A 81 -6.65 1.70 1.29
N SER A 82 -7.04 0.54 1.79
CA SER A 82 -6.50 -0.07 3.01
C SER A 82 -6.37 -1.58 2.87
N SER A 83 -5.74 -2.22 3.84
CA SER A 83 -5.68 -3.68 3.88
C SER A 83 -6.91 -4.32 4.52
N ASN A 84 -7.09 -5.62 4.27
CA ASN A 84 -8.09 -6.44 4.95
C ASN A 84 -7.60 -6.95 6.31
N SER A 85 -6.29 -7.02 6.54
CA SER A 85 -5.68 -7.59 7.73
C SER A 85 -4.76 -6.60 8.46
N SER A 86 -4.53 -6.86 9.73
CA SER A 86 -3.58 -6.11 10.56
C SER A 86 -2.13 -6.59 10.32
N LEU A 87 -1.19 -6.16 11.15
CA LEU A 87 0.22 -6.54 11.15
C LEU A 87 1.02 -6.09 9.92
N CYS A 88 0.61 -4.96 9.33
CA CYS A 88 1.33 -4.26 8.25
C CYS A 88 1.97 -2.94 8.74
N GLY A 89 2.50 -2.94 9.96
CA GLY A 89 3.11 -1.74 10.55
C GLY A 89 2.15 -0.56 10.61
N GLY A 90 2.62 0.63 10.22
CA GLY A 90 1.85 1.87 10.22
C GLY A 90 0.91 2.05 9.01
N PHE A 91 0.90 1.14 8.04
CA PHE A 91 0.19 1.27 6.77
C PHE A 91 -1.28 1.72 6.96
N ASN A 92 -2.09 0.93 7.68
CA ASN A 92 -3.51 1.27 7.90
C ASN A 92 -3.69 2.51 8.77
N ALA A 93 -2.88 2.68 9.80
CA ALA A 93 -2.97 3.81 10.71
C ALA A 93 -2.72 5.14 9.99
N ASN A 94 -1.74 5.17 9.09
CA ASN A 94 -1.40 6.36 8.32
C ASN A 94 -2.52 6.75 7.34
N VAL A 95 -3.09 5.77 6.60
CA VAL A 95 -4.23 6.01 5.70
C VAL A 95 -5.43 6.56 6.47
N ILE A 96 -5.77 5.93 7.59
CA ILE A 96 -6.91 6.36 8.43
C ILE A 96 -6.67 7.78 8.97
N LYS A 97 -5.43 8.09 9.37
CA LYS A 97 -5.07 9.43 9.85
C LYS A 97 -5.24 10.48 8.73
N LEU A 98 -4.73 10.21 7.53
CA LEU A 98 -4.87 11.14 6.41
C LEU A 98 -6.33 11.31 6.00
N MET A 99 -7.10 10.21 5.93
CA MET A 99 -8.55 10.26 5.67
C MET A 99 -9.26 11.18 6.68
N GLN A 100 -8.92 11.09 7.97
CA GLN A 100 -9.50 11.93 9.00
C GLN A 100 -9.12 13.40 8.82
N GLN A 101 -7.85 13.67 8.56
CA GLN A 101 -7.36 15.02 8.26
C GLN A 101 -8.12 15.63 7.07
N THR A 102 -8.32 14.84 6.01
CA THR A 102 -9.09 15.26 4.83
C THR A 102 -10.55 15.56 5.20
N ILE A 103 -11.19 14.72 6.00
CA ILE A 103 -12.56 14.95 6.46
C ILE A 103 -12.65 16.23 7.32
N ASP A 104 -11.69 16.43 8.22
CA ASP A 104 -11.67 17.61 9.10
C ASP A 104 -11.42 18.91 8.28
N GLU A 105 -10.61 18.85 7.22
CA GLU A 105 -10.45 19.96 6.28
C GLU A 105 -11.77 20.33 5.58
N TYR A 106 -12.54 19.34 5.11
CA TYR A 106 -13.85 19.59 4.50
C TYR A 106 -14.89 20.09 5.50
N ARG A 107 -14.86 19.61 6.75
CA ARG A 107 -15.70 20.15 7.82
C ARG A 107 -15.39 21.62 8.11
N ALA A 108 -14.10 22.00 8.10
CA ALA A 108 -13.69 23.39 8.25
C ALA A 108 -14.19 24.29 7.11
N GLN A 109 -14.41 23.72 5.92
CA GLN A 109 -15.02 24.38 4.77
C GLN A 109 -16.56 24.44 4.83
N GLY A 110 -17.17 23.87 5.88
CA GLY A 110 -18.61 23.91 6.12
C GLY A 110 -19.39 22.68 5.66
N LEU A 111 -18.73 21.60 5.21
CA LEU A 111 -19.39 20.36 4.85
C LEU A 111 -19.77 19.55 6.11
N THR A 112 -20.87 18.82 6.04
CA THR A 112 -21.31 17.89 7.09
C THR A 112 -20.84 16.45 6.79
N ASP A 113 -20.90 15.56 7.78
CA ASP A 113 -20.56 14.15 7.60
C ASP A 113 -21.45 13.42 6.58
N LYS A 114 -22.61 13.98 6.26
CA LYS A 114 -23.52 13.43 5.25
C LYS A 114 -23.11 13.81 3.82
N ASP A 115 -22.37 14.90 3.70
CA ASP A 115 -21.87 15.40 2.42
C ASP A 115 -20.57 14.74 2.00
N ILE A 116 -19.95 13.95 2.89
CA ILE A 116 -18.70 13.23 2.65
C ILE A 116 -19.00 11.73 2.63
N VAL A 117 -18.82 11.11 1.46
CA VAL A 117 -19.08 9.69 1.26
C VAL A 117 -17.76 8.95 1.09
N ILE A 118 -17.52 7.92 1.90
CA ILE A 118 -16.30 7.11 1.84
C ILE A 118 -16.55 5.86 1.00
N TYR A 119 -15.68 5.63 0.02
CA TYR A 119 -15.57 4.40 -0.78
C TYR A 119 -14.38 3.58 -0.27
N PRO A 120 -14.59 2.68 0.69
CA PRO A 120 -13.50 1.93 1.29
C PRO A 120 -13.10 0.74 0.43
N VAL A 121 -11.85 0.71 -0.02
CA VAL A 121 -11.22 -0.49 -0.57
C VAL A 121 -10.42 -1.14 0.54
N GLY A 122 -10.91 -2.29 1.01
CA GLY A 122 -10.35 -2.99 2.18
C GLY A 122 -11.14 -2.80 3.47
N ARG A 123 -11.00 -3.78 4.35
CA ARG A 123 -11.82 -3.91 5.57
C ARG A 123 -11.47 -2.87 6.64
N LYS A 124 -10.17 -2.50 6.77
CA LYS A 124 -9.72 -1.68 7.92
C LYS A 124 -10.25 -0.26 7.91
N VAL A 125 -10.31 0.38 6.75
CA VAL A 125 -10.95 1.69 6.62
C VAL A 125 -12.44 1.58 6.85
N PHE A 126 -13.13 0.56 6.29
CA PHE A 126 -14.56 0.37 6.49
C PHE A 126 -14.94 0.20 7.97
N GLU A 127 -14.24 -0.68 8.72
CA GLU A 127 -14.45 -0.88 10.15
C GLU A 127 -14.30 0.42 10.94
N THR A 128 -13.29 1.22 10.59
CA THR A 128 -13.03 2.49 11.28
C THR A 128 -14.07 3.55 10.93
N SER A 129 -14.44 3.67 9.65
CA SER A 129 -15.47 4.62 9.19
C SER A 129 -16.81 4.32 9.83
N LYS A 130 -17.20 3.04 9.89
CA LYS A 130 -18.44 2.61 10.56
C LYS A 130 -18.43 2.91 12.07
N LYS A 131 -17.32 2.66 12.77
CA LYS A 131 -17.18 2.97 14.20
C LYS A 131 -17.31 4.46 14.50
N ARG A 132 -16.92 5.32 13.58
CA ARG A 132 -16.99 6.79 13.72
C ARG A 132 -18.27 7.40 13.18
N GLY A 133 -19.16 6.60 12.60
CA GLY A 133 -20.44 7.05 12.06
C GLY A 133 -20.34 7.79 10.73
N TYR A 134 -19.23 7.66 9.99
CA TYR A 134 -19.10 8.26 8.66
C TYR A 134 -19.98 7.55 7.64
N THR A 135 -20.51 8.31 6.67
CA THR A 135 -21.24 7.76 5.54
C THR A 135 -20.30 6.96 4.64
N CYS A 136 -20.51 5.67 4.52
CA CYS A 136 -19.66 4.82 3.68
C CYS A 136 -20.49 3.84 2.84
N VAL A 137 -20.00 3.59 1.64
CA VAL A 137 -20.53 2.58 0.73
C VAL A 137 -20.05 1.19 1.20
N TYR A 138 -20.65 0.12 0.65
CA TYR A 138 -20.20 -1.24 0.94
C TYR A 138 -18.71 -1.43 0.55
N PRO A 139 -17.90 -2.08 1.40
CA PRO A 139 -16.48 -2.22 1.13
C PRO A 139 -16.20 -3.18 -0.04
N TYR A 140 -15.07 -2.97 -0.70
CA TYR A 140 -14.52 -3.85 -1.74
C TYR A 140 -13.35 -4.70 -1.19
N PRO A 141 -13.60 -5.71 -0.31
CA PRO A 141 -12.52 -6.46 0.31
C PRO A 141 -11.79 -7.37 -0.69
N GLN A 142 -12.49 -7.85 -1.72
CA GLN A 142 -11.88 -8.72 -2.73
C GLN A 142 -10.83 -7.98 -3.55
N LEU A 143 -11.09 -6.70 -3.90
CA LEU A 143 -10.14 -5.85 -4.60
C LEU A 143 -8.83 -5.65 -3.82
N ALA A 144 -8.90 -5.50 -2.50
CA ALA A 144 -7.71 -5.32 -1.67
C ALA A 144 -6.82 -6.58 -1.64
N ASP A 145 -7.42 -7.80 -1.69
CA ASP A 145 -6.66 -9.06 -1.65
C ASP A 145 -6.20 -9.52 -3.04
N LYS A 146 -7.02 -9.30 -4.07
CA LYS A 146 -6.77 -9.71 -5.46
C LYS A 146 -7.12 -8.56 -6.40
N PRO A 147 -6.14 -7.70 -6.74
CA PRO A 147 -6.37 -6.63 -7.69
C PRO A 147 -6.96 -7.13 -9.01
N ASN A 148 -8.09 -6.56 -9.42
CA ASN A 148 -8.81 -6.89 -10.64
C ASN A 148 -9.10 -5.61 -11.43
N SER A 149 -8.61 -5.56 -12.66
CA SER A 149 -8.77 -4.40 -13.56
C SER A 149 -10.23 -4.14 -13.91
N GLU A 150 -11.05 -5.19 -14.06
CA GLU A 150 -12.47 -5.04 -14.45
C GLU A 150 -13.29 -4.42 -13.30
N GLU A 151 -13.08 -4.89 -12.06
CA GLU A 151 -13.75 -4.29 -10.89
C GLU A 151 -13.31 -2.84 -10.66
N CYS A 152 -12.03 -2.50 -10.90
CA CYS A 152 -11.55 -1.12 -10.88
C CYS A 152 -12.20 -0.26 -11.95
N ARG A 153 -12.42 -0.81 -13.16
CA ARG A 153 -13.14 -0.12 -14.24
C ARG A 153 -14.57 0.18 -13.83
N ASN A 154 -15.25 -0.78 -13.23
CA ASN A 154 -16.63 -0.60 -12.76
C ASN A 154 -16.71 0.47 -11.67
N LEU A 155 -15.78 0.46 -10.72
CA LEU A 155 -15.69 1.47 -9.65
C LEU A 155 -15.38 2.87 -10.23
N ALA A 156 -14.42 2.98 -11.14
CA ALA A 156 -14.11 4.24 -11.82
C ALA A 156 -15.31 4.76 -12.61
N LYS A 157 -16.01 3.88 -13.32
CA LYS A 157 -17.23 4.22 -14.07
C LYS A 157 -18.35 4.69 -13.16
N GLU A 158 -18.58 4.01 -12.03
CA GLU A 158 -19.57 4.43 -11.03
C GLU A 158 -19.29 5.83 -10.50
N LEU A 159 -18.05 6.10 -10.08
CA LEU A 159 -17.64 7.42 -9.57
C LEU A 159 -17.77 8.51 -10.64
N SER A 160 -17.34 8.20 -11.87
CA SER A 160 -17.44 9.14 -13.00
C SER A 160 -18.88 9.44 -13.37
N GLN A 161 -19.76 8.44 -13.34
CA GLN A 161 -21.19 8.64 -13.64
C GLN A 161 -21.85 9.51 -12.56
N LYS A 162 -21.60 9.23 -11.27
CA LYS A 162 -22.13 10.05 -10.16
C LYS A 162 -21.61 11.48 -10.19
N TRP A 163 -20.39 11.69 -10.67
CA TRP A 163 -19.85 13.02 -10.96
C TRP A 163 -20.65 13.72 -12.04
N LEU A 164 -20.89 13.07 -13.19
CA LEU A 164 -21.67 13.62 -14.31
C LEU A 164 -23.12 13.91 -13.90
N ASP A 165 -23.71 13.05 -13.06
CA ASP A 165 -25.06 13.22 -12.53
C ASP A 165 -25.15 14.33 -11.43
N GLY A 166 -24.01 14.93 -11.04
CA GLY A 166 -23.94 15.97 -10.02
C GLY A 166 -24.17 15.47 -8.59
N GLU A 167 -24.02 14.15 -8.34
CA GLU A 167 -24.07 13.61 -6.97
C GLU A 167 -22.85 14.01 -6.14
N PHE A 168 -21.68 14.15 -6.80
CA PHE A 168 -20.43 14.60 -6.19
C PHE A 168 -19.85 15.78 -6.96
N ASP A 169 -19.29 16.74 -6.22
CA ASP A 169 -18.58 17.90 -6.77
C ASP A 169 -17.06 17.71 -6.72
N LYS A 170 -16.59 16.76 -5.91
CA LYS A 170 -15.18 16.38 -5.83
C LYS A 170 -15.02 14.92 -5.47
N VAL A 171 -14.06 14.26 -6.11
CA VAL A 171 -13.66 12.87 -5.80
C VAL A 171 -12.17 12.83 -5.59
N GLU A 172 -11.73 12.31 -4.46
CA GLU A 172 -10.31 12.17 -4.12
C GLU A 172 -9.94 10.72 -3.83
N ILE A 173 -8.70 10.37 -4.15
CA ILE A 173 -8.12 9.05 -3.89
C ILE A 173 -7.05 9.17 -2.81
N ILE A 174 -7.16 8.35 -1.76
CA ILE A 174 -6.16 8.23 -0.68
C ILE A 174 -5.57 6.84 -0.73
N TYR A 175 -4.26 6.76 -0.99
CA TYR A 175 -3.54 5.50 -1.14
C TYR A 175 -2.06 5.64 -0.81
N HIS A 176 -1.35 4.51 -0.67
CA HIS A 176 0.10 4.51 -0.58
C HIS A 176 0.71 4.26 -1.95
N HIS A 177 1.46 5.22 -2.46
CA HIS A 177 2.29 5.04 -3.63
C HIS A 177 3.52 4.20 -3.27
N PHE A 178 3.76 3.14 -4.04
CA PHE A 178 4.89 2.24 -3.86
C PHE A 178 6.15 2.84 -4.48
N LYS A 179 7.04 3.38 -3.66
CA LYS A 179 8.36 3.87 -4.12
C LYS A 179 9.40 2.76 -4.08
N SER A 180 9.50 2.04 -2.97
CA SER A 180 10.42 0.91 -2.77
C SER A 180 9.93 0.01 -1.63
N ALA A 181 10.55 -1.16 -1.44
CA ALA A 181 10.21 -2.06 -0.32
C ALA A 181 10.38 -1.40 1.06
N GLY A 182 11.30 -0.44 1.20
CA GLY A 182 11.54 0.31 2.43
C GLY A 182 10.80 1.64 2.53
N SER A 183 10.21 2.14 1.43
CA SER A 183 9.60 3.47 1.38
C SER A 183 8.26 3.45 0.66
N GLN A 184 7.19 3.72 1.38
CA GLN A 184 5.84 3.88 0.88
C GLN A 184 5.39 5.32 1.17
N ILE A 185 4.96 6.04 0.13
CA ILE A 185 4.55 7.43 0.24
C ILE A 185 3.03 7.51 0.28
N LEU A 186 2.49 8.01 1.39
CA LEU A 186 1.07 8.24 1.50
C LEU A 186 0.68 9.45 0.65
N GLN A 187 -0.25 9.26 -0.27
CA GLN A 187 -0.70 10.29 -1.21
C GLN A 187 -2.21 10.49 -1.12
N ARG A 188 -2.60 11.75 -1.34
CA ARG A 188 -3.96 12.18 -1.61
C ARG A 188 -3.94 12.81 -2.99
N LYS A 189 -4.67 12.23 -3.93
CA LYS A 189 -4.77 12.71 -5.30
C LYS A 189 -6.20 13.14 -5.62
N ASN A 190 -6.32 14.20 -6.39
CA ASN A 190 -7.57 14.59 -6.98
C ASN A 190 -7.93 13.62 -8.12
N PHE A 191 -9.14 13.07 -8.10
CA PHE A 191 -9.63 12.16 -9.13
C PHE A 191 -10.59 12.88 -10.07
N LEU A 192 -11.51 13.64 -9.51
CA LEU A 192 -12.44 14.50 -10.22
C LEU A 192 -12.70 15.80 -9.42
N PRO A 193 -12.71 16.97 -10.07
CA PRO A 193 -12.39 17.22 -11.47
C PRO A 193 -10.96 16.81 -11.77
N ILE A 194 -10.71 16.32 -12.99
CA ILE A 194 -9.37 15.90 -13.39
C ILE A 194 -8.56 17.12 -13.84
N ASP A 195 -7.35 17.25 -13.30
CA ASP A 195 -6.34 18.14 -13.85
C ASP A 195 -5.35 17.30 -14.67
N LEU A 196 -5.50 17.36 -15.98
CA LEU A 196 -4.68 16.57 -16.90
C LEU A 196 -3.21 16.99 -16.86
N GLU A 197 -2.92 18.28 -16.64
CA GLU A 197 -1.55 18.77 -16.57
C GLU A 197 -0.85 18.29 -15.28
N GLU A 198 -1.53 18.39 -14.15
CA GLU A 198 -1.01 17.89 -12.87
C GLU A 198 -0.78 16.38 -12.90
N GLU A 199 -1.75 15.61 -13.40
CA GLU A 199 -1.66 14.14 -13.44
C GLU A 199 -0.53 13.66 -14.36
N LEU A 200 -0.35 14.27 -15.52
CA LEU A 200 0.68 13.89 -16.49
C LEU A 200 2.10 14.32 -16.07
N ASN A 201 2.23 15.27 -15.16
CA ASN A 201 3.52 15.73 -14.63
C ASN A 201 3.85 15.15 -13.25
N ALA A 202 2.95 14.34 -12.68
CA ALA A 202 3.14 13.73 -11.37
C ALA A 202 4.35 12.76 -11.38
N ASP A 203 5.17 12.83 -10.32
CA ASP A 203 6.30 11.89 -10.14
C ASP A 203 5.77 10.47 -9.86
N SER A 204 5.99 9.58 -10.81
CA SER A 204 5.58 8.17 -10.75
C SER A 204 6.76 7.22 -10.58
N THR A 205 7.93 7.71 -10.13
CA THR A 205 9.13 6.89 -9.98
C THR A 205 8.95 5.75 -8.98
N ARG A 206 9.31 4.53 -9.42
CA ARG A 206 9.23 3.31 -8.62
C ARG A 206 10.52 2.50 -8.72
N ASP A 207 11.02 2.03 -7.59
CA ASP A 207 12.09 1.03 -7.54
C ASP A 207 11.47 -0.36 -7.35
N LEU A 208 11.22 -1.04 -8.46
CA LEU A 208 10.65 -2.38 -8.48
C LEU A 208 11.71 -3.47 -8.19
N SER A 209 12.99 -3.12 -8.23
CA SER A 209 14.10 -4.04 -7.98
C SER A 209 14.41 -4.25 -6.49
N SER A 210 13.87 -3.41 -5.60
CA SER A 210 14.23 -3.35 -4.17
C SER A 210 13.68 -4.51 -3.31
N ASN A 211 13.08 -5.55 -3.91
CA ASN A 211 12.54 -6.68 -3.17
C ASN A 211 13.65 -7.65 -2.72
N ILE A 212 14.41 -7.24 -1.71
CA ILE A 212 15.54 -8.02 -1.20
C ILE A 212 15.13 -8.72 0.10
N ALA A 213 14.29 -9.73 0.00
CA ALA A 213 13.78 -10.42 1.18
C ALA A 213 14.70 -11.49 1.76
N THR A 214 15.65 -12.03 0.98
CA THR A 214 16.61 -13.04 1.46
C THR A 214 17.95 -12.93 0.72
N LYS A 215 19.06 -13.22 1.45
CA LYS A 215 20.39 -13.33 0.83
C LYS A 215 20.39 -14.34 -0.34
N ALA A 216 19.62 -15.42 -0.24
CA ALA A 216 19.48 -16.41 -1.30
C ALA A 216 18.76 -15.87 -2.55
N ALA A 217 17.76 -15.00 -2.40
CA ALA A 217 17.12 -14.33 -3.53
C ALA A 217 18.06 -13.30 -4.18
N GLN A 218 18.88 -12.60 -3.38
CA GLN A 218 19.93 -11.71 -3.89
C GLN A 218 20.98 -12.47 -4.68
N GLU A 219 21.44 -13.63 -4.18
CA GLU A 219 22.42 -14.46 -4.88
C GLU A 219 21.84 -15.07 -6.17
N TYR A 220 20.58 -15.48 -6.15
CA TYR A 220 19.88 -15.96 -7.34
C TYR A 220 19.74 -14.87 -8.39
N LEU A 221 19.34 -13.67 -8.01
CA LEU A 221 19.24 -12.51 -8.90
C LEU A 221 20.61 -12.06 -9.40
N LYS A 222 21.66 -12.08 -8.57
CA LYS A 222 23.04 -11.82 -9.01
C LYS A 222 23.52 -12.85 -10.04
N ARG A 223 23.20 -14.14 -9.85
CA ARG A 223 23.53 -15.19 -10.83
C ARG A 223 22.75 -15.05 -12.12
N LYS A 224 21.47 -14.65 -12.07
CA LYS A 224 20.62 -14.41 -13.23
C LYS A 224 20.95 -13.09 -13.93
N GLY A 225 21.33 -12.05 -13.19
CA GLY A 225 21.74 -10.74 -13.72
C GLY A 225 23.09 -10.74 -14.44
N GLN A 226 23.93 -11.77 -14.22
CA GLN A 226 25.14 -11.97 -15.05
C GLN A 226 24.84 -12.54 -16.44
N SER A 227 23.61 -12.97 -16.71
CA SER A 227 23.16 -13.46 -18.03
C SER A 227 22.15 -12.56 -18.73
N GLY A 228 21.79 -11.43 -18.15
CA GLY A 228 20.81 -10.49 -18.71
C GLY A 228 21.34 -9.08 -18.61
N THR A 229 21.62 -8.49 -19.76
CA THR A 229 21.91 -7.06 -19.95
C THR A 229 21.08 -6.22 -19.00
N GLN A 230 21.73 -5.38 -18.18
CA GLN A 230 21.07 -4.26 -17.51
C GLN A 230 20.33 -3.45 -18.58
N LYS A 231 19.05 -3.68 -18.73
CA LYS A 231 18.19 -2.70 -19.36
C LYS A 231 18.12 -1.53 -18.37
N SER A 232 19.00 -0.57 -18.60
CA SER A 232 18.88 0.79 -18.11
C SER A 232 17.44 1.24 -18.41
N ASN A 233 16.65 1.56 -17.37
CA ASN A 233 15.35 2.20 -17.51
C ASN A 233 15.44 3.65 -18.04
N ASN A 234 16.49 3.96 -18.75
CA ASN A 234 16.67 5.13 -19.60
C ASN A 234 16.66 4.70 -21.08
N GLU A 235 15.79 3.77 -21.48
CA GLU A 235 15.32 3.83 -22.85
C GLU A 235 14.52 5.15 -22.93
N ALA A 236 15.21 6.18 -23.42
CA ALA A 236 14.57 7.37 -23.95
C ALA A 236 13.40 6.85 -24.79
N VAL A 237 12.18 7.16 -24.37
CA VAL A 237 10.98 6.90 -25.16
C VAL A 237 11.33 7.41 -26.54
N VAL A 238 11.52 6.50 -27.51
CA VAL A 238 11.76 6.85 -28.89
C VAL A 238 10.62 7.82 -29.21
N PRO A 239 10.91 9.07 -29.62
CA PRO A 239 9.84 9.99 -29.92
C PRO A 239 9.02 9.33 -31.02
N LEU A 240 7.84 8.82 -30.63
CA LEU A 240 6.83 8.44 -31.60
C LEU A 240 6.60 9.70 -32.42
N ASN A 241 6.65 9.57 -33.74
CA ASN A 241 6.28 10.64 -34.63
C ASN A 241 4.94 11.21 -34.14
N ASP A 242 4.95 12.43 -33.59
CA ASP A 242 3.79 13.06 -32.95
C ASP A 242 2.68 13.43 -33.95
N ASN A 243 2.76 12.94 -35.17
CA ASN A 243 1.75 13.08 -36.20
C ASN A 243 0.66 12.00 -36.05
N PHE A 244 -0.18 12.15 -35.02
CA PHE A 244 -1.36 11.30 -34.89
C PHE A 244 -2.41 11.70 -35.93
N ILE A 245 -2.99 10.71 -36.61
CA ILE A 245 -4.21 10.88 -37.40
C ILE A 245 -5.39 10.76 -36.41
N ILE A 246 -6.14 11.84 -36.26
CA ILE A 246 -7.27 11.93 -35.33
C ILE A 246 -8.57 11.77 -36.10
N GLU A 247 -9.35 10.75 -35.79
CA GLU A 247 -10.67 10.50 -36.37
C GLU A 247 -11.69 10.18 -35.28
N PRO A 248 -12.92 10.73 -35.31
CA PRO A 248 -13.43 11.75 -36.26
C PRO A 248 -12.94 13.16 -35.91
N ASP A 249 -12.72 13.47 -34.62
CA ASP A 249 -12.27 14.75 -34.08
C ASP A 249 -11.59 14.55 -32.70
N LEU A 250 -10.79 15.54 -32.30
CA LEU A 250 -10.03 15.49 -31.06
C LEU A 250 -10.91 15.40 -29.80
N ARG A 251 -12.04 16.13 -29.78
CA ARG A 251 -12.93 16.16 -28.62
C ARG A 251 -13.56 14.78 -28.38
N THR A 252 -14.00 14.11 -29.44
CA THR A 252 -14.54 12.74 -29.36
C THR A 252 -13.48 11.76 -28.85
N VAL A 253 -12.25 11.89 -29.35
CA VAL A 253 -11.14 11.02 -28.91
C VAL A 253 -10.80 11.27 -27.44
N LEU A 254 -10.70 12.52 -26.98
CA LEU A 254 -10.44 12.85 -25.57
C LEU A 254 -11.58 12.36 -24.66
N THR A 255 -12.83 12.54 -25.07
CA THR A 255 -14.00 12.03 -24.32
C THR A 255 -13.95 10.50 -24.16
N ALA A 256 -13.34 9.78 -25.09
CA ALA A 256 -13.13 8.34 -24.99
C ALA A 256 -11.86 7.94 -24.22
N LEU A 257 -10.82 8.80 -24.17
CA LEU A 257 -9.55 8.53 -23.47
C LEU A 257 -9.61 8.87 -21.99
N VAL A 258 -10.27 9.96 -21.59
CA VAL A 258 -10.34 10.38 -20.18
C VAL A 258 -10.94 9.28 -19.28
N PRO A 259 -12.03 8.58 -19.62
CA PRO A 259 -12.49 7.43 -18.82
C PRO A 259 -11.47 6.29 -18.71
N LYS A 260 -10.62 6.09 -19.71
CA LYS A 260 -9.52 5.10 -19.64
C LYS A 260 -8.43 5.56 -18.69
N LEU A 261 -8.11 6.87 -18.67
CA LEU A 261 -7.19 7.45 -17.72
C LEU A 261 -7.73 7.32 -16.28
N LEU A 262 -9.00 7.67 -16.05
CA LEU A 262 -9.64 7.52 -14.74
C LEU A 262 -9.61 6.06 -14.26
N HIS A 263 -9.93 5.11 -15.12
CA HIS A 263 -9.77 3.68 -14.80
C HIS A 263 -8.33 3.33 -14.45
N HIS A 264 -7.37 3.85 -15.22
CA HIS A 264 -5.95 3.62 -14.99
C HIS A 264 -5.50 4.18 -13.62
N MET A 265 -5.95 5.38 -13.24
CA MET A 265 -5.65 5.99 -11.94
C MET A 265 -6.12 5.11 -10.78
N VAL A 266 -7.35 4.59 -10.81
CA VAL A 266 -7.88 3.70 -9.77
C VAL A 266 -7.11 2.38 -9.72
N TYR A 267 -6.80 1.80 -10.87
CA TYR A 267 -6.07 0.54 -10.93
C TYR A 267 -4.63 0.68 -10.46
N THR A 268 -3.94 1.76 -10.82
CA THR A 268 -2.59 2.08 -10.34
C THR A 268 -2.58 2.29 -8.82
N ALA A 269 -3.52 3.08 -8.29
CA ALA A 269 -3.63 3.30 -6.85
C ALA A 269 -3.85 1.98 -6.08
N LEU A 270 -4.64 1.05 -6.64
CA LEU A 270 -4.85 -0.28 -6.07
C LEU A 270 -3.57 -1.11 -6.08
N LEU A 271 -2.85 -1.17 -7.21
CA LEU A 271 -1.60 -1.94 -7.33
C LEU A 271 -0.51 -1.38 -6.40
N ASP A 272 -0.34 -0.07 -6.37
CA ASP A 272 0.61 0.62 -5.50
C ASP A 272 0.26 0.39 -4.01
N SER A 273 -1.01 0.49 -3.65
CA SER A 273 -1.47 0.23 -2.29
C SER A 273 -1.24 -1.23 -1.88
N ASN A 274 -1.49 -2.18 -2.77
CA ASN A 274 -1.28 -3.61 -2.53
C ASN A 274 0.23 -3.94 -2.36
N ALA A 275 1.09 -3.40 -3.23
CA ALA A 275 2.53 -3.54 -3.10
C ALA A 275 3.05 -2.90 -1.80
N SER A 276 2.57 -1.69 -1.47
CA SER A 276 2.92 -0.98 -0.24
C SER A 276 2.48 -1.72 1.02
N GLU A 277 1.29 -2.33 1.03
CA GLU A 277 0.80 -3.17 2.12
C GLU A 277 1.73 -4.36 2.38
N HIS A 278 2.09 -5.09 1.31
CA HIS A 278 2.95 -6.27 1.44
C HIS A 278 4.38 -5.90 1.81
N ALA A 279 4.91 -4.78 1.32
CA ALA A 279 6.20 -4.24 1.72
C ALA A 279 6.21 -3.84 3.21
N ALA A 280 5.23 -3.08 3.66
CA ALA A 280 5.09 -2.68 5.07
C ALA A 280 4.94 -3.91 6.00
N ARG A 281 4.16 -4.92 5.58
CA ARG A 281 4.03 -6.17 6.32
C ARG A 281 5.33 -6.94 6.38
N MET A 282 6.06 -7.05 5.28
CA MET A 282 7.37 -7.71 5.24
C MET A 282 8.36 -7.07 6.21
N VAL A 283 8.45 -5.73 6.21
CA VAL A 283 9.34 -4.97 7.13
C VAL A 283 8.89 -5.15 8.58
N ALA A 284 7.59 -5.05 8.87
CA ALA A 284 7.06 -5.23 10.21
C ALA A 284 7.33 -6.64 10.76
N MET A 285 7.19 -7.68 9.93
CA MET A 285 7.46 -9.06 10.31
C MET A 285 8.95 -9.33 10.47
N GLN A 286 9.83 -8.67 9.68
CA GLN A 286 11.27 -8.72 9.89
C GLN A 286 11.62 -8.14 11.26
N THR A 287 11.18 -6.92 11.56
CA THR A 287 11.44 -6.26 12.84
C THR A 287 10.93 -7.10 14.02
N ALA A 288 9.73 -7.69 13.89
CA ALA A 288 9.16 -8.58 14.90
C ALA A 288 10.01 -9.85 15.11
N THR A 289 10.59 -10.40 14.04
CA THR A 289 11.47 -11.58 14.10
C THR A 289 12.80 -11.23 14.79
N ASP A 290 13.39 -10.09 14.43
CA ASP A 290 14.64 -9.62 15.04
C ASP A 290 14.46 -9.33 16.53
N ASN A 291 13.39 -8.66 16.92
CA ASN A 291 13.02 -8.43 18.32
C ASN A 291 12.81 -9.73 19.09
N ALA A 292 12.21 -10.75 18.46
CA ALA A 292 12.04 -12.06 19.08
C ALA A 292 13.38 -12.77 19.29
N ASP A 293 14.33 -12.63 18.36
CA ASP A 293 15.69 -13.17 18.52
C ASP A 293 16.46 -12.51 19.69
N ASP A 294 16.34 -11.20 19.84
CA ASP A 294 16.95 -10.48 20.97
C ASP A 294 16.33 -10.87 22.31
N LEU A 295 15.00 -10.99 22.36
CA LEU A 295 14.29 -11.48 23.55
C LEU A 295 14.73 -12.91 23.92
N LEU A 296 14.89 -13.80 22.93
CA LEU A 296 15.36 -15.18 23.18
C LEU A 296 16.78 -15.21 23.74
N ARG A 297 17.69 -14.36 23.25
CA ARG A 297 19.05 -14.24 23.82
C ARG A 297 18.98 -13.83 25.29
N GLY A 298 18.21 -12.79 25.61
CA GLY A 298 18.03 -12.32 26.98
C GLY A 298 17.43 -13.36 27.91
N LEU A 299 16.36 -14.06 27.46
CA LEU A 299 15.70 -15.09 28.22
C LEU A 299 16.60 -16.31 28.46
N ASN A 300 17.41 -16.72 27.48
CA ASN A 300 18.38 -17.81 27.66
C ASN A 300 19.46 -17.48 28.67
N LEU A 301 19.97 -16.25 28.68
CA LEU A 301 20.92 -15.78 29.70
C LEU A 301 20.28 -15.82 31.10
N GLN A 302 19.06 -15.30 31.21
CA GLN A 302 18.29 -15.31 32.46
C GLN A 302 18.00 -16.73 32.95
N TYR A 303 17.63 -17.64 32.04
CA TYR A 303 17.41 -19.05 32.35
C TYR A 303 18.66 -19.72 32.90
N ASN A 304 19.82 -19.53 32.24
CA ASN A 304 21.09 -20.09 32.67
C ASN A 304 21.52 -19.56 34.06
N LYS A 305 21.36 -18.25 34.28
CA LYS A 305 21.64 -17.63 35.60
C LYS A 305 20.74 -18.20 36.71
N SER A 306 19.41 -18.30 36.41
CA SER A 306 18.47 -18.84 37.40
C SER A 306 18.69 -20.33 37.64
N ARG A 307 19.10 -21.11 36.64
CA ARG A 307 19.46 -22.50 36.77
C ARG A 307 20.69 -22.69 37.66
N GLN A 308 21.74 -21.88 37.42
CA GLN A 308 22.96 -21.92 38.25
C GLN A 308 22.64 -21.55 39.71
N ALA A 309 21.81 -20.50 39.92
CA ALA A 309 21.41 -20.13 41.29
C ALA A 309 20.59 -21.24 41.97
N ALA A 310 19.70 -21.91 41.28
CA ALA A 310 18.93 -23.03 41.83
C ALA A 310 19.84 -24.19 42.22
N ILE A 311 20.76 -24.61 41.33
CA ILE A 311 21.75 -25.65 41.61
C ILE A 311 22.61 -25.29 42.82
N THR A 312 23.09 -24.03 42.90
CA THR A 312 23.91 -23.58 44.05
C THR A 312 23.08 -23.62 45.33
N SER A 313 21.81 -23.22 45.34
CA SER A 313 20.91 -23.30 46.48
C SER A 313 20.71 -24.74 46.95
N GLU A 314 20.44 -25.67 46.00
CA GLU A 314 20.26 -27.12 46.32
C GLU A 314 21.56 -27.71 46.90
N LEU A 315 22.74 -27.33 46.37
CA LEU A 315 24.01 -27.77 46.90
C LEU A 315 24.25 -27.24 48.30
N LEU A 316 23.95 -25.96 48.58
CA LEU A 316 24.07 -25.36 49.91
C LEU A 316 23.12 -26.01 50.93
N ASP A 317 21.89 -26.32 50.51
CA ASP A 317 20.91 -27.03 51.35
C ASP A 317 21.37 -28.44 51.72
N ILE A 318 21.99 -29.16 50.78
CA ILE A 318 22.58 -30.48 51.03
C ILE A 318 23.76 -30.39 52.01
N VAL A 319 24.69 -29.44 51.78
CA VAL A 319 25.84 -29.26 52.65
C VAL A 319 25.43 -28.76 54.04
N GLY A 320 24.44 -27.83 54.12
CA GLY A 320 23.93 -27.32 55.39
C GLY A 320 23.18 -28.40 56.19
N GLY A 321 22.49 -29.32 55.52
CA GLY A 321 21.79 -30.44 56.12
C GLY A 321 22.75 -31.55 56.68
N THR A 322 23.99 -31.66 56.17
CA THR A 322 25.03 -32.60 56.66
C THR A 322 25.79 -32.07 57.85
N VAL A 323 25.77 -30.77 58.12
CA VAL A 323 26.47 -30.16 59.27
C VAL A 323 25.61 -30.19 60.53
N ASN A 324 24.31 -30.43 60.45
CA ASN A 324 23.37 -30.53 61.59
C ASN A 324 23.02 -31.99 62.03
N ASN A 325 23.71 -33.01 61.50
CA ASN A 325 23.74 -34.37 61.96
C ASN A 325 25.18 -34.67 62.50
#